data_c4c346ed25a163bb9afd5ba9dfcfa4da
#
_entry.id   c4c346ed25a163bb9afd5ba9dfcfa4da
#
_cell.length_a   1.000
_cell.length_b   1.000
_cell.length_c   1.000
_cell.angle_alpha   90.00
_cell.angle_beta   90.00
_cell.angle_gamma   90.00
#
_symmetry.space_group_name_H-M   'P 1'
#
loop_
_entity.id
_entity.type
_entity.pdbx_description
1 polymer ?
#
loop_
_entity_poly.entity_id
_entity_poly.type
_entity_poly.pdbx_seq_one_letter_code
_entity_poly.pdbx_strand_id
1 'polypeptide(L)'
;MISVSSILYIIMEGKSAEIHLSDGKIYSTRMTFAALEEMLGDGFIKAHRGCIVSAMAIHEISDMIDLVNGEKLEYARRRKNTIIESLQTSRKWIIKGFDHDGVPDTEEQYHDYYRSFDAMPFAFTDIEMVFNEECKAVDWIFRYANEALARLEKLPLEKLIGQSFGTLFSNMDAKWLKGYERSTLYGETLELMDYSPEIDTHLKVICFPTFKGYCGCILFDVDKIWFVQHSEDSAKTLARYYAKLPNNK
;
A
#
# COMPACT_ATOMS: atom_id res chain seq x y z
N MET A 1 -4.68 13.93 21.49
CA MET A 1 -4.95 14.51 20.15
C MET A 1 -5.03 13.33 19.19
N ILE A 2 -6.07 13.26 18.34
CA ILE A 2 -6.25 12.20 17.35
C ILE A 2 -5.69 12.72 16.04
N SER A 3 -4.82 11.95 15.38
CA SER A 3 -4.38 12.28 14.02
C SER A 3 -5.51 12.00 13.03
N VAL A 4 -5.78 12.94 12.12
CA VAL A 4 -6.80 12.77 11.09
C VAL A 4 -6.46 11.60 10.17
N SER A 5 -5.18 11.36 9.90
CA SER A 5 -4.68 10.24 9.08
C SER A 5 -4.93 8.86 9.71
N SER A 6 -5.14 8.78 11.03
CA SER A 6 -5.45 7.51 11.70
C SER A 6 -6.95 7.17 11.71
N ILE A 7 -7.82 8.09 11.28
CA ILE A 7 -9.28 7.87 11.28
C ILE A 7 -9.67 7.03 10.07
N LEU A 8 -10.27 5.87 10.32
CA LEU A 8 -10.84 5.02 9.27
C LEU A 8 -12.24 5.49 8.89
N TYR A 9 -13.11 5.64 9.88
CA TYR A 9 -14.47 6.13 9.68
C TYR A 9 -15.06 6.70 10.97
N ILE A 10 -16.16 7.41 10.81
CA ILE A 10 -16.95 7.97 11.93
C ILE A 10 -18.40 7.56 11.72
N ILE A 11 -19.04 7.03 12.77
CA ILE A 11 -20.45 6.65 12.76
C ILE A 11 -21.21 7.37 13.86
N MET A 12 -22.44 7.78 13.59
CA MET A 12 -23.32 8.41 14.58
C MET A 12 -24.07 7.35 15.37
N GLU A 13 -23.86 7.35 16.66
CA GLU A 13 -24.55 6.54 17.66
C GLU A 13 -25.45 7.44 18.53
N GLY A 14 -26.71 7.56 18.14
CA GLY A 14 -27.66 8.42 18.83
C GLY A 14 -27.29 9.91 18.79
N LYS A 15 -26.78 10.47 19.91
CA LYS A 15 -26.36 11.87 20.04
C LYS A 15 -24.83 12.04 20.06
N SER A 16 -24.07 10.99 19.92
CA SER A 16 -22.61 10.99 19.87
C SER A 16 -22.10 10.41 18.56
N ALA A 17 -20.89 10.78 18.18
CA ALA A 17 -20.17 10.20 17.07
C ALA A 17 -19.06 9.31 17.62
N GLU A 18 -18.91 8.12 17.09
CA GLU A 18 -17.81 7.21 17.34
C GLU A 18 -16.79 7.32 16.21
N ILE A 19 -15.55 7.58 16.59
CA ILE A 19 -14.40 7.76 15.72
C ILE A 19 -13.57 6.49 15.79
N HIS A 20 -13.54 5.72 14.72
CA HIS A 20 -12.80 4.45 14.59
C HIS A 20 -11.44 4.70 13.98
N LEU A 21 -10.38 4.23 14.65
CA LEU A 21 -8.99 4.43 14.25
C LEU A 21 -8.34 3.17 13.69
N SER A 22 -7.28 3.35 12.93
CA SER A 22 -6.48 2.27 12.33
C SER A 22 -5.79 1.36 13.37
N ASP A 23 -5.58 1.82 14.59
CA ASP A 23 -5.05 1.03 15.71
C ASP A 23 -6.12 0.24 16.50
N GLY A 24 -7.36 0.25 16.01
CA GLY A 24 -8.51 -0.43 16.62
C GLY A 24 -9.15 0.33 17.78
N LYS A 25 -8.64 1.51 18.14
CA LYS A 25 -9.27 2.33 19.19
C LYS A 25 -10.50 3.07 18.68
N ILE A 26 -11.47 3.23 19.57
CA ILE A 26 -12.69 3.97 19.30
C ILE A 26 -12.80 5.13 20.30
N TYR A 27 -13.04 6.32 19.79
CA TYR A 27 -13.27 7.51 20.60
C TYR A 27 -14.66 8.05 20.36
N SER A 28 -15.33 8.49 21.42
CA SER A 28 -16.66 9.11 21.34
C SER A 28 -16.58 10.62 21.50
N THR A 29 -17.35 11.34 20.69
CA THR A 29 -17.49 12.81 20.78
C THR A 29 -18.95 13.21 20.63
N ARG A 30 -19.30 14.39 21.21
CA ARG A 30 -20.64 14.97 21.06
C ARG A 30 -20.75 15.98 19.90
N MET A 31 -19.77 16.00 19.00
CA MET A 31 -19.83 16.84 17.81
C MET A 31 -20.97 16.42 16.90
N THR A 32 -21.60 17.38 16.26
CA THR A 32 -22.63 17.10 15.25
C THR A 32 -22.00 16.54 13.97
N PHE A 33 -22.78 15.77 13.21
CA PHE A 33 -22.31 15.22 11.94
C PHE A 33 -21.83 16.31 10.97
N ALA A 34 -22.55 17.44 10.89
CA ALA A 34 -22.17 18.57 10.03
C ALA A 34 -20.84 19.21 10.43
N ALA A 35 -20.60 19.38 11.76
CA ALA A 35 -19.33 19.90 12.25
C ALA A 35 -18.14 18.95 11.97
N LEU A 36 -18.39 17.64 12.01
CA LEU A 36 -17.38 16.63 11.63
C LEU A 36 -17.10 16.67 10.14
N GLU A 37 -18.13 16.75 9.29
CA GLU A 37 -17.95 16.89 7.83
C GLU A 37 -17.11 18.13 7.48
N GLU A 38 -17.43 19.27 8.09
CA GLU A 38 -16.70 20.53 7.86
C GLU A 38 -15.23 20.44 8.32
N MET A 39 -14.99 19.84 9.51
CA MET A 39 -13.66 19.72 10.08
C MET A 39 -12.76 18.76 9.31
N LEU A 40 -13.31 17.67 8.77
CA LEU A 40 -12.54 16.62 8.11
C LEU A 40 -12.22 16.94 6.64
N GLY A 41 -13.07 17.73 5.96
CA GLY A 41 -12.86 18.18 4.59
C GLY A 41 -12.88 17.05 3.53
N ASP A 42 -12.25 17.32 2.38
CA ASP A 42 -12.36 16.50 1.15
C ASP A 42 -11.71 15.11 1.22
N GLY A 43 -10.90 14.84 2.25
CA GLY A 43 -10.31 13.52 2.49
C GLY A 43 -11.31 12.48 3.02
N PHE A 44 -12.55 12.89 3.33
CA PHE A 44 -13.57 12.06 3.92
C PHE A 44 -14.86 12.06 3.11
N ILE A 45 -15.43 10.88 2.93
CA ILE A 45 -16.56 10.62 2.05
C ILE A 45 -17.77 10.22 2.89
N LYS A 46 -18.89 10.88 2.68
CA LYS A 46 -20.16 10.53 3.32
C LYS A 46 -20.75 9.27 2.71
N ALA A 47 -20.75 8.17 3.45
CA ALA A 47 -21.36 6.90 3.04
C ALA A 47 -22.90 6.96 3.15
N HIS A 48 -23.41 7.45 4.28
CA HIS A 48 -24.84 7.73 4.49
C HIS A 48 -25.03 8.84 5.54
N ARG A 49 -26.28 9.11 5.94
CA ARG A 49 -26.64 10.23 6.84
C ARG A 49 -25.95 10.21 8.22
N GLY A 50 -25.40 9.08 8.62
CA GLY A 50 -24.73 8.89 9.91
C GLY A 50 -23.36 8.24 9.80
N CYS A 51 -22.76 8.19 8.59
CA CYS A 51 -21.43 7.61 8.42
C CYS A 51 -20.58 8.42 7.45
N ILE A 52 -19.36 8.75 7.88
CA ILE A 52 -18.30 9.35 7.08
C ILE A 52 -17.12 8.38 7.09
N VAL A 53 -16.53 8.11 5.94
CA VAL A 53 -15.38 7.21 5.78
C VAL A 53 -14.20 7.95 5.17
N SER A 54 -13.00 7.69 5.66
CA SER A 54 -11.77 8.20 5.06
C SER A 54 -11.59 7.61 3.67
N ALA A 55 -11.30 8.43 2.66
CA ALA A 55 -10.97 7.96 1.32
C ALA A 55 -9.80 6.98 1.31
N MET A 56 -8.81 7.21 2.19
CA MET A 56 -7.65 6.33 2.38
C MET A 56 -8.03 4.96 2.97
N ALA A 57 -9.08 4.89 3.77
CA ALA A 57 -9.53 3.65 4.39
C ALA A 57 -10.33 2.75 3.43
N ILE A 58 -10.79 3.26 2.30
CA ILE A 58 -11.60 2.49 1.34
C ILE A 58 -10.68 1.58 0.52
N HIS A 59 -10.87 0.27 0.66
CA HIS A 59 -10.23 -0.74 -0.15
C HIS A 59 -10.99 -0.98 -1.45
N GLU A 60 -12.30 -1.26 -1.35
CA GLU A 60 -13.17 -1.53 -2.49
C GLU A 60 -14.60 -1.08 -2.20
N ILE A 61 -15.36 -0.74 -3.26
CA ILE A 61 -16.77 -0.39 -3.20
C ILE A 61 -17.56 -1.36 -4.06
N SER A 62 -18.24 -2.29 -3.40
CA SER A 62 -19.13 -3.30 -4.03
C SER A 62 -20.60 -3.08 -3.60
N ASP A 63 -21.20 -4.03 -2.92
CA ASP A 63 -22.48 -3.90 -2.21
C ASP A 63 -22.30 -3.21 -0.85
N MET A 64 -21.08 -3.22 -0.34
CA MET A 64 -20.64 -2.51 0.85
C MET A 64 -19.34 -1.75 0.53
N ILE A 65 -18.90 -0.90 1.43
CA ILE A 65 -17.57 -0.32 1.41
C ILE A 65 -16.68 -1.26 2.23
N ASP A 66 -15.78 -1.95 1.56
CA ASP A 66 -14.76 -2.77 2.20
C ASP A 66 -13.60 -1.87 2.63
N LEU A 67 -13.21 -1.94 3.91
CA LEU A 67 -12.13 -1.17 4.46
C LEU A 67 -10.81 -1.95 4.46
N VAL A 68 -9.72 -1.22 4.55
CA VAL A 68 -8.34 -1.77 4.59
C VAL A 68 -8.06 -2.68 5.79
N ASN A 69 -8.79 -2.49 6.89
CA ASN A 69 -8.70 -3.35 8.07
C ASN A 69 -9.61 -4.58 8.01
N GLY A 70 -10.31 -4.79 6.88
CA GLY A 70 -11.24 -5.91 6.65
C GLY A 70 -12.67 -5.65 7.12
N GLU A 71 -12.95 -4.53 7.78
CA GLU A 71 -14.31 -4.15 8.14
C GLU A 71 -15.12 -3.75 6.91
N LYS A 72 -16.46 -3.85 7.02
CA LYS A 72 -17.39 -3.52 5.95
C LYS A 72 -18.40 -2.51 6.44
N LEU A 73 -18.56 -1.42 5.70
CA LEU A 73 -19.52 -0.37 6.00
C LEU A 73 -20.68 -0.37 5.01
N GLU A 74 -21.89 -0.18 5.52
CA GLU A 74 -23.04 0.08 4.68
C GLU A 74 -22.98 1.49 4.10
N TYR A 75 -23.53 1.66 2.91
CA TYR A 75 -23.76 2.96 2.31
C TYR A 75 -25.15 3.08 1.70
N ALA A 76 -25.66 4.30 1.56
CA ALA A 76 -26.92 4.51 0.88
C ALA A 76 -26.78 4.19 -0.61
N ARG A 77 -27.46 3.15 -1.11
CA ARG A 77 -27.35 2.67 -2.52
C ARG A 77 -27.41 3.79 -3.56
N ARG A 78 -28.28 4.78 -3.36
CA ARG A 78 -28.41 5.97 -4.23
C ARG A 78 -27.15 6.84 -4.27
N ARG A 79 -26.21 6.66 -3.34
CA ARG A 79 -24.96 7.42 -3.25
C ARG A 79 -23.76 6.71 -3.88
N LYS A 80 -23.94 5.50 -4.39
CA LYS A 80 -22.81 4.71 -4.94
C LYS A 80 -21.95 5.52 -5.90
N ASN A 81 -22.58 6.13 -6.90
CA ASN A 81 -21.86 6.93 -7.90
C ASN A 81 -21.17 8.16 -7.27
N THR A 82 -21.86 8.88 -6.38
CA THR A 82 -21.29 10.02 -5.67
C THR A 82 -20.07 9.62 -4.82
N ILE A 83 -20.11 8.45 -4.16
CA ILE A 83 -18.98 7.94 -3.38
C ILE A 83 -17.79 7.62 -4.28
N ILE A 84 -18.04 6.94 -5.42
CA ILE A 84 -17.01 6.62 -6.41
C ILE A 84 -16.41 7.91 -6.99
N GLU A 85 -17.21 8.87 -7.37
CA GLU A 85 -16.75 10.18 -7.89
C GLU A 85 -15.93 10.95 -6.86
N SER A 86 -16.35 10.95 -5.59
CA SER A 86 -15.61 11.59 -4.50
C SER A 86 -14.25 10.91 -4.28
N LEU A 87 -14.20 9.57 -4.32
CA LEU A 87 -12.96 8.81 -4.20
C LEU A 87 -12.01 9.11 -5.37
N GLN A 88 -12.52 9.14 -6.60
CA GLN A 88 -11.74 9.51 -7.79
C GLN A 88 -11.22 10.94 -7.70
N THR A 89 -12.04 11.87 -7.22
CA THR A 89 -11.64 13.26 -7.04
C THR A 89 -10.51 13.40 -6.02
N SER A 90 -10.60 12.69 -4.89
CA SER A 90 -9.54 12.64 -3.89
C SER A 90 -8.22 12.08 -4.46
N ARG A 91 -8.29 10.94 -5.17
CA ARG A 91 -7.13 10.34 -5.83
C ARG A 91 -6.51 11.27 -6.89
N LYS A 92 -7.35 11.90 -7.71
CA LYS A 92 -6.89 12.87 -8.72
C LYS A 92 -6.16 14.05 -8.12
N TRP A 93 -6.59 14.51 -6.96
CA TRP A 93 -5.92 15.59 -6.25
C TRP A 93 -4.54 15.14 -5.73
N ILE A 94 -4.45 13.92 -5.16
CA ILE A 94 -3.18 13.34 -4.72
C ILE A 94 -2.20 13.20 -5.90
N ILE A 95 -2.65 12.59 -7.00
CA ILE A 95 -1.80 12.36 -8.19
C ILE A 95 -1.33 13.67 -8.82
N LYS A 96 -2.17 14.70 -8.83
CA LYS A 96 -1.76 16.04 -9.29
C LYS A 96 -0.70 16.69 -8.41
N GLY A 97 -0.61 16.28 -7.15
CA GLY A 97 0.44 16.72 -6.22
C GLY A 97 1.74 15.94 -6.34
N PHE A 98 1.82 14.95 -7.25
CA PHE A 98 3.07 14.30 -7.57
C PHE A 98 3.95 15.29 -8.35
N ASP A 99 4.98 15.76 -7.67
CA ASP A 99 6.07 16.51 -8.26
C ASP A 99 7.30 15.60 -8.30
N HIS A 100 8.23 15.89 -9.17
CA HIS A 100 9.48 15.13 -9.26
C HIS A 100 10.58 15.72 -8.36
N ASP A 101 10.21 16.50 -7.33
CA ASP A 101 11.17 17.08 -6.40
C ASP A 101 11.95 15.98 -5.66
N GLY A 102 13.27 15.99 -5.81
CA GLY A 102 14.18 15.04 -5.19
C GLY A 102 14.23 13.65 -5.83
N VAL A 103 13.47 13.43 -6.91
CA VAL A 103 13.54 12.19 -7.70
C VAL A 103 14.81 12.23 -8.55
N PRO A 104 15.64 11.17 -8.58
CA PRO A 104 16.77 11.08 -9.49
C PRO A 104 16.32 11.14 -10.96
N ASP A 105 17.02 11.93 -11.79
CA ASP A 105 16.68 12.11 -13.21
C ASP A 105 17.36 11.09 -14.13
N THR A 106 18.47 10.53 -13.66
CA THR A 106 19.31 9.62 -14.46
C THR A 106 19.58 8.31 -13.71
N GLU A 107 19.91 7.26 -14.45
CA GLU A 107 20.29 5.97 -13.89
C GLU A 107 21.48 6.09 -12.92
N GLU A 108 22.48 6.92 -13.23
CA GLU A 108 23.63 7.18 -12.37
C GLU A 108 23.20 7.80 -11.03
N GLN A 109 22.28 8.75 -11.06
CA GLN A 109 21.73 9.38 -9.85
C GLN A 109 20.93 8.39 -9.00
N TYR A 110 20.18 7.48 -9.64
CA TYR A 110 19.49 6.39 -8.94
C TYR A 110 20.49 5.44 -8.26
N HIS A 111 21.57 5.06 -8.96
CA HIS A 111 22.64 4.24 -8.37
C HIS A 111 23.31 4.95 -7.19
N ASP A 112 23.60 6.23 -7.30
CA ASP A 112 24.17 7.00 -6.20
C ASP A 112 23.23 7.06 -4.99
N TYR A 113 21.93 7.27 -5.24
CA TYR A 113 20.92 7.34 -4.20
C TYR A 113 20.74 6.01 -3.48
N TYR A 114 20.66 4.91 -4.24
CA TYR A 114 20.40 3.56 -3.73
C TYR A 114 21.67 2.70 -3.60
N ARG A 115 22.85 3.27 -3.64
CA ARG A 115 24.16 2.55 -3.58
C ARG A 115 24.24 1.51 -2.46
N SER A 116 23.61 1.76 -1.31
CA SER A 116 23.56 0.82 -0.20
C SER A 116 22.80 -0.47 -0.51
N PHE A 117 21.95 -0.47 -1.53
CA PHE A 117 21.13 -1.62 -1.94
C PHE A 117 21.80 -2.45 -3.04
N ASP A 118 22.81 -1.93 -3.75
CA ASP A 118 23.48 -2.64 -4.85
C ASP A 118 24.01 -4.01 -4.44
N ALA A 119 24.68 -4.08 -3.28
CA ALA A 119 25.30 -5.31 -2.78
C ALA A 119 24.40 -6.15 -1.85
N MET A 120 23.13 -5.75 -1.67
CA MET A 120 22.23 -6.48 -0.78
C MET A 120 21.84 -7.84 -1.37
N PRO A 121 21.71 -8.89 -0.53
CA PRO A 121 21.36 -10.24 -1.01
C PRO A 121 19.88 -10.42 -1.31
N PHE A 122 19.04 -9.47 -0.96
CA PHE A 122 17.60 -9.45 -1.28
C PHE A 122 17.31 -8.55 -2.47
N ALA A 123 16.28 -8.89 -3.22
CA ALA A 123 15.84 -8.10 -4.35
C ALA A 123 15.22 -6.76 -3.90
N PHE A 124 15.67 -5.68 -4.51
CA PHE A 124 15.14 -4.34 -4.28
C PHE A 124 14.93 -3.61 -5.59
N THR A 125 13.83 -2.89 -5.68
CA THR A 125 13.52 -1.98 -6.80
C THR A 125 12.78 -0.75 -6.29
N ASP A 126 12.98 0.36 -6.98
CA ASP A 126 12.13 1.54 -6.90
C ASP A 126 11.36 1.68 -8.21
N ILE A 127 10.05 1.77 -8.12
CA ILE A 127 9.13 1.77 -9.25
C ILE A 127 8.32 3.07 -9.28
N GLU A 128 8.11 3.60 -10.46
CA GLU A 128 7.19 4.69 -10.72
C GLU A 128 5.84 4.15 -11.16
N MET A 129 4.77 4.54 -10.46
CA MET A 129 3.42 4.07 -10.75
C MET A 129 2.81 4.79 -11.95
N VAL A 130 2.16 4.05 -12.82
CA VAL A 130 1.42 4.56 -13.98
C VAL A 130 -0.07 4.53 -13.68
N PHE A 131 -0.72 5.69 -13.75
CA PHE A 131 -2.15 5.84 -13.50
C PHE A 131 -2.90 6.18 -14.79
N ASN A 132 -4.10 5.61 -14.96
CA ASN A 132 -5.00 5.98 -16.05
C ASN A 132 -5.80 7.26 -15.74
N GLU A 133 -6.64 7.69 -16.68
CA GLU A 133 -7.50 8.87 -16.54
C GLU A 133 -8.52 8.76 -15.37
N GLU A 134 -8.86 7.52 -14.96
CA GLU A 134 -9.72 7.24 -13.82
C GLU A 134 -8.96 7.25 -12.47
N CYS A 135 -7.67 7.60 -12.48
CA CYS A 135 -6.80 7.60 -11.31
C CYS A 135 -6.64 6.21 -10.65
N LYS A 136 -6.66 5.17 -11.46
CA LYS A 136 -6.34 3.79 -11.07
C LYS A 136 -4.95 3.44 -11.57
N ALA A 137 -4.16 2.79 -10.74
CA ALA A 137 -2.89 2.22 -11.19
C ALA A 137 -3.15 1.15 -12.26
N VAL A 138 -2.40 1.21 -13.35
CA VAL A 138 -2.52 0.27 -14.48
C VAL A 138 -1.21 -0.41 -14.82
N ASP A 139 -0.08 0.16 -14.40
CA ASP A 139 1.26 -0.37 -14.64
C ASP A 139 2.27 0.29 -13.69
N TRP A 140 3.52 -0.12 -13.76
CA TRP A 140 4.65 0.59 -13.14
C TRP A 140 5.89 0.50 -14.02
N ILE A 141 6.81 1.45 -13.86
CA ILE A 141 8.09 1.52 -14.56
C ILE A 141 9.20 1.25 -13.57
N PHE A 142 10.13 0.35 -13.89
CA PHE A 142 11.32 0.11 -13.07
C PHE A 142 12.29 1.29 -13.23
N ARG A 143 12.50 2.05 -12.15
CA ARG A 143 13.42 3.20 -12.15
C ARG A 143 14.78 2.85 -11.57
N TYR A 144 14.80 1.96 -10.58
CA TYR A 144 16.00 1.37 -10.04
C TYR A 144 15.76 -0.11 -9.72
N ALA A 145 16.79 -0.91 -9.87
CA ALA A 145 16.81 -2.31 -9.43
C ALA A 145 18.24 -2.73 -9.10
N ASN A 146 18.39 -3.61 -8.10
CA ASN A 146 19.69 -4.19 -7.81
C ASN A 146 19.88 -5.54 -8.51
N GLU A 147 21.12 -6.05 -8.50
CA GLU A 147 21.49 -7.34 -9.09
C GLU A 147 20.69 -8.52 -8.52
N ALA A 148 20.23 -8.43 -7.28
CA ALA A 148 19.40 -9.48 -6.68
C ALA A 148 18.00 -9.53 -7.32
N LEU A 149 17.43 -8.38 -7.72
CA LEU A 149 16.18 -8.35 -8.50
C LEU A 149 16.39 -8.93 -9.90
N ALA A 150 17.46 -8.55 -10.60
CA ALA A 150 17.78 -9.08 -11.92
C ALA A 150 17.85 -10.63 -11.92
N ARG A 151 18.45 -11.19 -10.88
CA ARG A 151 18.48 -12.66 -10.69
C ARG A 151 17.12 -13.25 -10.37
N LEU A 152 16.30 -12.57 -9.59
CA LEU A 152 14.95 -13.01 -9.22
C LEU A 152 14.05 -13.03 -10.46
N GLU A 153 14.03 -11.94 -11.22
CA GLU A 153 13.22 -11.77 -12.45
C GLU A 153 13.79 -12.52 -13.66
N LYS A 154 15.01 -13.06 -13.54
CA LYS A 154 15.75 -13.73 -14.63
C LYS A 154 15.96 -12.84 -15.87
N LEU A 155 16.05 -11.54 -15.64
CA LEU A 155 16.29 -10.51 -16.66
C LEU A 155 17.47 -9.63 -16.24
N PRO A 156 18.36 -9.24 -17.18
CA PRO A 156 19.44 -8.32 -16.88
C PRO A 156 18.90 -6.89 -16.60
N LEU A 157 19.63 -6.13 -15.79
CA LEU A 157 19.22 -4.78 -15.37
C LEU A 157 18.92 -3.85 -16.56
N GLU A 158 19.73 -3.93 -17.61
CA GLU A 158 19.60 -3.10 -18.81
C GLU A 158 18.27 -3.35 -19.56
N LYS A 159 17.62 -4.48 -19.28
CA LYS A 159 16.29 -4.80 -19.84
C LYS A 159 15.15 -4.46 -18.87
N LEU A 160 15.45 -4.26 -17.60
CA LEU A 160 14.45 -3.90 -16.58
C LEU A 160 14.31 -2.38 -16.48
N ILE A 161 15.42 -1.67 -16.33
CA ILE A 161 15.41 -0.23 -16.03
C ILE A 161 14.78 0.55 -17.18
N GLY A 162 13.88 1.47 -16.83
CA GLY A 162 13.14 2.30 -17.79
C GLY A 162 12.00 1.60 -18.51
N GLN A 163 11.82 0.28 -18.31
CA GLN A 163 10.72 -0.47 -18.91
C GLN A 163 9.54 -0.59 -17.97
N SER A 164 8.33 -0.67 -18.53
CA SER A 164 7.15 -0.96 -17.74
C SER A 164 7.00 -2.46 -17.51
N PHE A 165 6.39 -2.85 -16.40
CA PHE A 165 6.12 -4.24 -16.11
C PHE A 165 5.29 -4.91 -17.21
N GLY A 166 4.20 -4.24 -17.65
CA GLY A 166 3.33 -4.77 -18.72
C GLY A 166 4.01 -4.93 -20.08
N THR A 167 5.16 -4.27 -20.31
CA THR A 167 5.98 -4.48 -21.52
C THR A 167 6.84 -5.74 -21.39
N LEU A 168 7.34 -6.03 -20.20
CA LEU A 168 8.26 -7.15 -19.94
C LEU A 168 7.52 -8.46 -19.66
N PHE A 169 6.38 -8.38 -18.99
CA PHE A 169 5.64 -9.53 -18.48
C PHE A 169 4.18 -9.47 -18.93
N SER A 170 3.66 -10.61 -19.39
CA SER A 170 2.29 -10.69 -19.94
C SER A 170 1.19 -10.84 -18.90
N ASN A 171 1.53 -11.15 -17.64
CA ASN A 171 0.57 -11.56 -16.61
C ASN A 171 0.70 -10.70 -15.35
N MET A 172 0.26 -9.45 -15.43
CA MET A 172 0.23 -8.59 -14.23
C MET A 172 -0.85 -9.06 -13.26
N ASP A 173 -0.46 -9.45 -12.05
CA ASP A 173 -1.43 -9.76 -11.01
C ASP A 173 -1.94 -8.48 -10.33
N ALA A 174 -3.25 -8.32 -10.34
CA ALA A 174 -3.93 -7.14 -9.80
C ALA A 174 -3.63 -6.88 -8.31
N LYS A 175 -3.24 -7.90 -7.53
CA LYS A 175 -2.95 -7.73 -6.10
C LYS A 175 -1.65 -6.96 -5.84
N TRP A 176 -0.60 -7.23 -6.63
CA TRP A 176 0.66 -6.47 -6.55
C TRP A 176 0.41 -5.00 -6.89
N LEU A 177 -0.29 -4.77 -8.00
CA LEU A 177 -0.64 -3.44 -8.47
C LEU A 177 -1.44 -2.66 -7.42
N LYS A 178 -2.43 -3.29 -6.76
CA LYS A 178 -3.22 -2.67 -5.68
C LYS A 178 -2.36 -2.32 -4.47
N GLY A 179 -1.44 -3.19 -4.07
CA GLY A 179 -0.52 -2.92 -2.96
C GLY A 179 0.38 -1.73 -3.24
N TYR A 180 0.98 -1.68 -4.41
CA TYR A 180 1.85 -0.57 -4.84
C TYR A 180 1.06 0.74 -4.99
N GLU A 181 -0.15 0.69 -5.58
CA GLU A 181 -1.08 1.83 -5.63
C GLU A 181 -1.33 2.41 -4.24
N ARG A 182 -1.62 1.57 -3.26
CA ARG A 182 -1.89 2.02 -1.90
C ARG A 182 -0.68 2.64 -1.23
N SER A 183 0.48 2.00 -1.39
CA SER A 183 1.74 2.55 -0.88
C SER A 183 2.02 3.92 -1.48
N THR A 184 1.87 4.07 -2.78
CA THR A 184 2.14 5.32 -3.51
C THR A 184 1.14 6.44 -3.19
N LEU A 185 -0.17 6.13 -3.19
CA LEU A 185 -1.21 7.14 -2.98
C LEU A 185 -1.35 7.56 -1.52
N TYR A 186 -1.18 6.62 -0.59
CA TYR A 186 -1.55 6.83 0.81
C TYR A 186 -0.37 6.75 1.78
N GLY A 187 0.84 6.51 1.29
CA GLY A 187 2.04 6.46 2.10
C GLY A 187 2.11 5.22 3.02
N GLU A 188 1.41 4.16 2.68
CA GLU A 188 1.37 2.94 3.49
C GLU A 188 2.58 2.04 3.23
N THR A 189 3.14 1.47 4.29
CA THR A 189 4.06 0.32 4.17
C THR A 189 3.25 -0.96 4.31
N LEU A 190 3.29 -1.81 3.30
CA LEU A 190 2.49 -3.03 3.23
C LEU A 190 3.38 -4.25 3.04
N GLU A 191 2.97 -5.37 3.64
CA GLU A 191 3.53 -6.69 3.38
C GLU A 191 2.53 -7.49 2.56
N LEU A 192 2.96 -7.95 1.39
CA LEU A 192 2.18 -8.79 0.49
C LEU A 192 2.88 -10.14 0.39
N MET A 193 2.12 -11.21 0.35
CA MET A 193 2.65 -12.56 0.13
C MET A 193 1.71 -13.35 -0.77
N ASP A 194 2.24 -13.80 -1.91
CA ASP A 194 1.50 -14.64 -2.82
C ASP A 194 2.43 -15.31 -3.85
N TYR A 195 1.84 -16.22 -4.63
CA TYR A 195 2.51 -16.84 -5.77
C TYR A 195 2.62 -15.85 -6.94
N SER A 196 3.81 -15.77 -7.53
CA SER A 196 4.11 -14.98 -8.74
C SER A 196 4.30 -15.93 -9.91
N PRO A 197 3.33 -16.01 -10.85
CA PRO A 197 3.40 -16.91 -11.98
C PRO A 197 4.49 -16.53 -12.99
N GLU A 198 4.92 -15.27 -13.02
CA GLU A 198 5.93 -14.76 -13.95
C GLU A 198 7.30 -15.41 -13.70
N ILE A 199 7.62 -15.65 -12.44
CA ILE A 199 8.90 -16.23 -12.03
C ILE A 199 8.78 -17.61 -11.38
N ASP A 200 7.55 -18.14 -11.31
CA ASP A 200 7.21 -19.47 -10.76
C ASP A 200 7.73 -19.65 -9.33
N THR A 201 7.37 -18.74 -8.43
CA THR A 201 7.74 -18.79 -7.00
C THR A 201 6.77 -18.02 -6.11
N HIS A 202 6.75 -18.33 -4.81
CA HIS A 202 6.05 -17.51 -3.83
C HIS A 202 6.93 -16.32 -3.44
N LEU A 203 6.39 -15.12 -3.58
CA LEU A 203 7.04 -13.89 -3.16
C LEU A 203 6.45 -13.34 -1.88
N LYS A 204 7.32 -12.90 -0.99
CA LYS A 204 6.99 -11.91 0.03
C LYS A 204 7.54 -10.57 -0.44
N VAL A 205 6.66 -9.58 -0.56
CA VAL A 205 7.02 -8.21 -0.96
C VAL A 205 6.69 -7.26 0.18
N ILE A 206 7.67 -6.45 0.56
CA ILE A 206 7.47 -5.30 1.44
C ILE A 206 7.53 -4.07 0.54
N CYS A 207 6.40 -3.38 0.39
CA CYS A 207 6.33 -2.15 -0.40
C CYS A 207 6.11 -0.94 0.51
N PHE A 208 6.76 0.18 0.18
CA PHE A 208 6.76 1.40 0.97
C PHE A 208 6.96 2.63 0.07
N PRO A 209 6.44 3.81 0.47
CA PRO A 209 6.60 5.02 -0.33
C PRO A 209 8.06 5.48 -0.34
N THR A 210 8.54 5.91 -1.49
CA THR A 210 9.87 6.51 -1.67
C THR A 210 9.74 7.98 -2.06
N PHE A 211 9.40 8.26 -3.30
CA PHE A 211 9.09 9.59 -3.78
C PHE A 211 7.59 9.71 -4.07
N LYS A 212 7.09 10.92 -4.32
CA LYS A 212 5.70 11.09 -4.75
C LYS A 212 5.46 10.43 -6.10
N GLY A 213 4.54 9.49 -6.16
CA GLY A 213 4.28 8.69 -7.36
C GLY A 213 5.13 7.42 -7.46
N TYR A 214 6.00 7.15 -6.48
CA TYR A 214 6.94 6.03 -6.47
C TYR A 214 6.72 5.10 -5.29
N CYS A 215 7.19 3.86 -5.45
CA CYS A 215 7.11 2.81 -4.45
C CYS A 215 8.39 1.98 -4.44
N GLY A 216 9.06 1.91 -3.29
CA GLY A 216 10.15 0.97 -3.06
C GLY A 216 9.61 -0.42 -2.75
N CYS A 217 10.19 -1.46 -3.33
CA CYS A 217 9.79 -2.84 -3.11
C CYS A 217 10.99 -3.70 -2.73
N ILE A 218 10.92 -4.36 -1.58
CA ILE A 218 11.86 -5.41 -1.18
C ILE A 218 11.17 -6.75 -1.41
N LEU A 219 11.79 -7.62 -2.21
CA LEU A 219 11.22 -8.90 -2.61
C LEU A 219 12.06 -10.06 -2.07
N PHE A 220 11.36 -11.06 -1.54
CA PHE A 220 11.95 -12.29 -1.06
C PHE A 220 11.31 -13.47 -1.79
N ASP A 221 12.13 -14.33 -2.39
CA ASP A 221 11.74 -15.64 -2.89
C ASP A 221 11.54 -16.57 -1.68
N VAL A 222 10.29 -16.80 -1.29
CA VAL A 222 9.95 -17.55 -0.06
C VAL A 222 10.33 -19.02 -0.22
N ASP A 223 10.26 -19.56 -1.44
CA ASP A 223 10.59 -20.96 -1.73
C ASP A 223 12.09 -21.24 -1.60
N LYS A 224 12.94 -20.20 -1.68
CA LYS A 224 14.40 -20.26 -1.48
C LYS A 224 14.88 -19.79 -0.11
N ILE A 225 14.01 -19.25 0.74
CA ILE A 225 14.40 -18.89 2.09
C ILE A 225 14.60 -20.16 2.91
N TRP A 226 15.85 -20.46 3.17
CA TRP A 226 16.34 -21.67 3.85
C TRP A 226 15.66 -21.97 5.20
N PHE A 227 15.11 -20.97 5.87
CA PHE A 227 14.43 -21.10 7.16
C PHE A 227 13.10 -21.88 7.12
N VAL A 228 12.48 -21.98 5.95
CA VAL A 228 11.19 -22.67 5.77
C VAL A 228 11.40 -24.18 5.55
N GLN A 229 12.52 -24.59 5.01
CA GLN A 229 12.78 -25.99 4.59
C GLN A 229 13.31 -26.93 5.67
N HIS A 230 13.81 -26.42 6.79
CA HIS A 230 14.37 -27.23 7.89
C HIS A 230 13.51 -27.10 9.16
N SER A 231 12.29 -27.58 9.08
CA SER A 231 11.18 -27.10 9.89
C SER A 231 11.11 -27.56 11.35
N GLU A 232 11.59 -28.73 11.76
CA GLU A 232 11.42 -29.15 13.17
C GLU A 232 12.50 -28.61 14.10
N ASP A 233 13.75 -28.62 13.69
CA ASP A 233 14.87 -28.12 14.53
C ASP A 233 14.93 -26.60 14.56
N SER A 234 14.55 -25.92 13.46
CA SER A 234 14.53 -24.46 13.40
C SER A 234 13.39 -23.88 14.22
N ALA A 235 12.20 -24.51 14.21
CA ALA A 235 11.08 -24.10 15.07
C ALA A 235 11.43 -24.24 16.55
N LYS A 236 12.13 -25.32 16.95
CA LYS A 236 12.63 -25.50 18.31
C LYS A 236 13.71 -24.49 18.68
N THR A 237 14.57 -24.14 17.76
CA THR A 237 15.63 -23.13 17.96
C THR A 237 15.05 -21.74 18.09
N LEU A 238 14.10 -21.36 17.24
CA LEU A 238 13.35 -20.10 17.33
C LEU A 238 12.54 -20.00 18.62
N ALA A 239 11.82 -21.06 19.00
CA ALA A 239 11.08 -21.10 20.26
C ALA A 239 12.00 -20.93 21.48
N ARG A 240 13.20 -21.54 21.46
CA ARG A 240 14.22 -21.34 22.51
C ARG A 240 14.79 -19.92 22.51
N TYR A 241 14.95 -19.30 21.34
CA TYR A 241 15.42 -17.92 21.22
C TYR A 241 14.39 -16.94 21.80
N TYR A 242 13.13 -17.06 21.38
CA TYR A 242 12.04 -16.22 21.90
C TYR A 242 11.75 -16.42 23.38
N ALA A 243 11.93 -17.63 23.91
CA ALA A 243 11.78 -17.90 25.34
C ALA A 243 12.89 -17.24 26.21
N LYS A 244 13.99 -16.82 25.61
CA LYS A 244 15.11 -16.11 26.29
C LYS A 244 15.01 -14.59 26.20
N LEU A 245 14.10 -14.04 25.40
CA LEU A 245 13.89 -12.60 25.34
C LEU A 245 13.19 -12.13 26.63
N PRO A 246 13.69 -11.08 27.28
CA PRO A 246 13.03 -10.53 28.47
C PRO A 246 11.61 -10.09 28.07
N ASN A 247 10.62 -10.55 28.84
CA ASN A 247 9.25 -10.07 28.72
C ASN A 247 9.23 -8.58 29.03
N ASN A 248 9.26 -7.74 28.02
CA ASN A 248 8.90 -6.34 28.16
C ASN A 248 7.38 -6.27 28.39
N LYS A 249 7.00 -6.23 29.67
CA LYS A 249 5.67 -5.86 30.11
C LYS A 249 5.50 -4.35 30.01
#